data_6c0b324ef9d9f56bd2da1b2bed720338
#
_entry.id   6c0b324ef9d9f56bd2da1b2bed720338
#
_cell.length_a   1.000
_cell.length_b   1.000
_cell.length_c   1.000
_cell.angle_alpha   90.00
_cell.angle_beta   90.00
_cell.angle_gamma   90.00
#
_symmetry.space_group_name_H-M   'P 1'
#
loop_
_entity.id
_entity.type
_entity.pdbx_description
1 polymer ?
#
loop_
_entity_poly.entity_id
_entity_poly.type
_entity_poly.pdbx_seq_one_letter_code
_entity_poly.pdbx_strand_id
1 'polypeptide(L)'
;QRQMCIRDRIEMADRQFLLRSALDAVREDYDYIFVDCPPSLELLTLNALCAADSLLVPLQGEYYALEGLSDLMNTVRIVRRNMNPRLQIEGVLLTMFDGRTNLAIQVAQEVKRFFPGKVYATVIPRNIRLSEAPSHGKPITAYDRGCRGAEAYLALANEFLKKNT
;
A
#
# COMPACT_ATOMS: atom_id res chain seq x y z
N GLN A 1 19.07 17.32 16.94
CA GLN A 1 17.75 17.26 17.59
C GLN A 1 16.85 16.16 16.99
N ARG A 2 16.76 15.98 15.65
CA ARG A 2 15.90 14.95 15.04
C ARG A 2 16.33 13.49 15.36
N GLN A 3 17.62 13.21 15.47
CA GLN A 3 18.12 11.86 15.78
C GLN A 3 17.85 11.45 17.24
N MET A 4 17.83 12.38 18.17
CA MET A 4 17.52 12.10 19.58
C MET A 4 16.07 11.68 19.77
N CYS A 5 15.13 12.32 19.10
CA CYS A 5 13.70 11.94 19.14
C CYS A 5 13.37 10.54 18.59
N ILE A 6 14.20 9.99 17.70
CA ILE A 6 14.00 8.62 17.17
C ILE A 6 14.49 7.56 18.15
N ARG A 7 15.65 7.78 18.83
CA ARG A 7 16.17 6.86 19.85
C ARG A 7 15.25 6.75 21.07
N ASP A 8 14.77 7.89 21.59
CA ASP A 8 13.86 7.90 22.75
C ASP A 8 12.56 7.14 22.49
N ARG A 9 12.07 7.14 21.23
CA ARG A 9 10.86 6.40 20.83
C ARG A 9 11.05 4.88 20.72
N ILE A 10 12.28 4.40 20.56
CA ILE A 10 12.58 2.96 20.45
C ILE A 10 12.49 2.26 21.83
N GLU A 11 12.69 3.00 22.92
CA GLU A 11 12.68 2.48 24.30
C GLU A 11 11.33 2.61 25.01
N MET A 12 10.34 3.27 24.38
CA MET A 12 9.01 3.45 24.98
C MET A 12 8.18 2.16 24.95
N ALA A 13 7.50 1.88 26.03
CA ALA A 13 6.37 0.95 26.04
C ALA A 13 5.32 1.44 25.03
N ASP A 14 4.70 0.51 24.28
CA ASP A 14 3.67 0.80 23.27
C ASP A 14 4.15 1.61 22.04
N ARG A 15 5.45 1.57 21.74
CA ARG A 15 6.06 2.24 20.58
C ARG A 15 5.41 1.92 19.23
N GLN A 16 4.69 0.81 19.12
CA GLN A 16 3.94 0.39 17.94
C GLN A 16 2.64 1.18 17.72
N PHE A 17 2.17 1.96 18.68
CA PHE A 17 0.94 2.73 18.63
C PHE A 17 1.16 4.25 18.48
N LEU A 18 2.40 4.71 18.37
CA LEU A 18 2.73 6.14 18.31
C LEU A 18 2.09 6.84 17.10
N LEU A 19 2.10 6.19 15.94
CA LEU A 19 1.46 6.75 14.75
C LEU A 19 -0.06 6.84 14.92
N ARG A 20 -0.69 5.82 15.49
CA ARG A 20 -2.13 5.83 15.78
C ARG A 20 -2.51 7.03 16.64
N SER A 21 -1.81 7.23 17.76
CA SER A 21 -2.06 8.36 18.66
C SER A 21 -1.83 9.72 17.97
N ALA A 22 -0.86 9.82 17.06
CA ALA A 22 -0.62 11.05 16.28
C ALA A 22 -1.73 11.31 15.25
N LEU A 23 -2.25 10.25 14.60
CA LEU A 23 -3.31 10.36 13.61
C LEU A 23 -4.68 10.65 14.22
N ASP A 24 -4.93 10.18 15.43
CA ASP A 24 -6.20 10.44 16.15
C ASP A 24 -6.48 11.96 16.29
N ALA A 25 -5.43 12.79 16.35
CA ALA A 25 -5.56 14.25 16.48
C ALA A 25 -6.06 14.94 15.20
N VAL A 26 -5.91 14.30 14.03
CA VAL A 26 -6.25 14.89 12.71
C VAL A 26 -7.27 14.05 11.93
N ARG A 27 -7.75 12.96 12.49
CA ARG A 27 -8.59 11.98 11.80
C ARG A 27 -9.90 12.58 11.28
N GLU A 28 -10.47 13.49 12.02
CA GLU A 28 -11.74 14.13 11.68
C GLU A 28 -11.61 15.22 10.58
N ASP A 29 -10.37 15.62 10.26
CA ASP A 29 -10.10 16.66 9.28
C ASP A 29 -10.00 16.11 7.85
N TYR A 30 -9.98 14.76 7.67
CA TYR A 30 -9.71 14.12 6.38
C TYR A 30 -10.66 12.95 6.12
N ASP A 31 -11.14 12.84 4.88
CA ASP A 31 -11.90 11.67 4.43
C ASP A 31 -11.00 10.42 4.33
N TYR A 32 -9.74 10.59 3.91
CA TYR A 32 -8.74 9.53 3.77
C TYR A 32 -7.37 9.99 4.22
N ILE A 33 -6.65 9.12 4.93
CA ILE A 33 -5.25 9.30 5.30
C ILE A 33 -4.45 8.12 4.73
N PHE A 34 -3.56 8.39 3.79
CA PHE A 34 -2.67 7.36 3.21
C PHE A 34 -1.32 7.37 3.91
N VAL A 35 -0.88 6.21 4.38
CA VAL A 35 0.42 6.00 4.99
C VAL A 35 1.27 5.17 4.03
N ASP A 36 2.25 5.80 3.38
CA ASP A 36 3.24 5.09 2.56
C ASP A 36 4.29 4.43 3.45
N CYS A 37 4.52 3.13 3.22
CA CYS A 37 5.38 2.31 4.07
C CYS A 37 6.57 1.77 3.29
N PRO A 38 7.76 1.68 3.91
CA PRO A 38 8.88 0.96 3.31
C PRO A 38 8.57 -0.54 3.18
N PRO A 39 9.25 -1.27 2.27
CA PRO A 39 9.01 -2.70 2.07
C PRO A 39 9.47 -3.58 3.23
N SER A 40 10.11 -3.02 4.27
CA SER A 40 10.53 -3.75 5.46
C SER A 40 9.38 -3.89 6.46
N LEU A 41 9.26 -5.06 7.10
CA LEU A 41 8.29 -5.33 8.16
C LEU A 41 8.83 -4.94 9.54
N GLU A 42 9.42 -3.74 9.64
CA GLU A 42 10.02 -3.20 10.86
C GLU A 42 9.03 -2.31 11.65
N LEU A 43 9.53 -1.63 12.67
CA LEU A 43 8.72 -0.83 13.61
C LEU A 43 7.87 0.23 12.91
N LEU A 44 8.34 0.86 11.83
CA LEU A 44 7.57 1.88 11.10
C LEU A 44 6.35 1.27 10.41
N THR A 45 6.55 0.16 9.70
CA THR A 45 5.45 -0.58 9.06
C THR A 45 4.49 -1.16 10.10
N LEU A 46 5.01 -1.63 11.25
CA LEU A 46 4.16 -2.09 12.33
C LEU A 46 3.30 -0.96 12.90
N ASN A 47 3.85 0.25 13.07
CA ASN A 47 3.07 1.43 13.47
C ASN A 47 1.96 1.76 12.47
N ALA A 48 2.26 1.70 11.17
CA ALA A 48 1.26 1.93 10.13
C ALA A 48 0.13 0.88 10.20
N LEU A 49 0.45 -0.41 10.32
CA LEU A 49 -0.54 -1.48 10.44
C LEU A 49 -1.38 -1.38 11.72
N CYS A 50 -0.79 -0.90 12.82
CA CYS A 50 -1.51 -0.65 14.07
C CYS A 50 -2.46 0.55 13.99
N ALA A 51 -2.14 1.54 13.16
CA ALA A 51 -2.91 2.77 13.00
C ALA A 51 -4.00 2.67 11.92
N ALA A 52 -3.77 1.87 10.89
CA ALA A 52 -4.63 1.79 9.70
C ALA A 52 -5.95 1.05 9.97
N ASP A 53 -6.99 1.45 9.24
CA ASP A 53 -8.26 0.72 9.17
C ASP A 53 -8.18 -0.38 8.09
N SER A 54 -7.47 -0.10 7.00
CA SER A 54 -7.30 -1.05 5.90
C SER A 54 -5.91 -0.97 5.26
N LEU A 55 -5.54 -2.03 4.56
CA LEU A 55 -4.26 -2.20 3.88
C LEU A 55 -4.48 -2.41 2.38
N LEU A 56 -4.02 -1.47 1.56
CA LEU A 56 -3.89 -1.64 0.12
C LEU A 56 -2.49 -2.19 -0.20
N VAL A 57 -2.41 -3.32 -0.90
CA VAL A 57 -1.16 -4.02 -1.19
C VAL A 57 -0.79 -3.85 -2.67
N PRO A 58 0.17 -2.98 -3.01
CA PRO A 58 0.72 -2.97 -4.36
C PRO A 58 1.63 -4.19 -4.58
N LEU A 59 1.41 -4.90 -5.69
CA LEU A 59 2.11 -6.13 -6.03
C LEU A 59 2.58 -6.10 -7.48
N GLN A 60 3.84 -6.42 -7.72
CA GLN A 60 4.36 -6.59 -9.08
C GLN A 60 4.06 -8.00 -9.60
N GLY A 61 3.93 -8.13 -10.93
CA GLY A 61 3.69 -9.43 -11.59
C GLY A 61 4.95 -10.28 -11.70
N GLU A 62 5.68 -10.49 -10.61
CA GLU A 62 6.93 -11.22 -10.51
C GLU A 62 6.84 -12.36 -9.50
N TYR A 63 7.63 -13.42 -9.70
CA TYR A 63 7.55 -14.64 -8.88
C TYR A 63 7.74 -14.39 -7.38
N TYR A 64 8.77 -13.64 -7.01
CA TYR A 64 9.07 -13.34 -5.59
C TYR A 64 8.01 -12.47 -4.91
N ALA A 65 7.15 -11.82 -5.68
CA ALA A 65 6.07 -11.02 -5.11
C ALA A 65 5.05 -11.87 -4.33
N LEU A 66 4.85 -13.13 -4.71
CA LEU A 66 3.95 -14.05 -3.99
C LEU A 66 4.53 -14.48 -2.63
N GLU A 67 5.84 -14.66 -2.55
CA GLU A 67 6.53 -14.97 -1.29
C GLU A 67 6.41 -13.80 -0.31
N GLY A 68 6.77 -12.58 -0.75
CA GLY A 68 6.62 -11.36 0.05
C GLY A 68 5.18 -11.09 0.48
N LEU A 69 4.20 -11.43 -0.36
CA LEU A 69 2.79 -11.34 -0.03
C LEU A 69 2.39 -12.32 1.10
N SER A 70 2.95 -13.54 1.08
CA SER A 70 2.71 -14.53 2.13
C SER A 70 3.25 -14.05 3.49
N ASP A 71 4.45 -13.49 3.52
CA ASP A 71 5.07 -12.94 4.73
C ASP A 71 4.30 -11.74 5.27
N LEU A 72 3.84 -10.86 4.39
CA LEU A 72 2.98 -9.74 4.75
C LEU A 72 1.67 -10.24 5.38
N MET A 73 1.03 -11.26 4.79
CA MET A 73 -0.21 -11.84 5.32
C MET A 73 -0.01 -12.48 6.70
N ASN A 74 1.12 -13.11 6.95
CA ASN A 74 1.47 -13.62 8.27
C ASN A 74 1.60 -12.47 9.29
N THR A 75 2.28 -11.40 8.92
CA THR A 75 2.41 -10.20 9.76
C THR A 75 1.05 -9.54 10.03
N VAL A 76 0.22 -9.37 9.02
CA VAL A 76 -1.15 -8.84 9.17
C VAL A 76 -1.97 -9.70 10.13
N ARG A 77 -1.85 -11.02 10.06
CA ARG A 77 -2.55 -11.94 10.98
C ARG A 77 -2.10 -11.73 12.43
N ILE A 78 -0.81 -11.56 12.67
CA ILE A 78 -0.25 -11.30 14.01
C ILE A 78 -0.76 -9.94 14.52
N VAL A 79 -0.72 -8.90 13.70
CA VAL A 79 -1.21 -7.55 14.05
C VAL A 79 -2.70 -7.58 14.39
N ARG A 80 -3.52 -8.24 13.55
CA ARG A 80 -4.96 -8.37 13.80
C ARG A 80 -5.27 -9.09 15.11
N ARG A 81 -4.49 -10.12 15.45
CA ARG A 81 -4.72 -10.91 16.65
C ARG A 81 -4.35 -10.17 17.94
N ASN A 82 -3.29 -9.35 17.91
CA ASN A 82 -2.65 -8.85 19.12
C ASN A 82 -2.73 -7.32 19.29
N MET A 83 -2.91 -6.55 18.20
CA MET A 83 -2.70 -5.10 18.23
C MET A 83 -3.83 -4.31 17.56
N ASN A 84 -4.30 -4.72 16.37
CA ASN A 84 -5.34 -4.03 15.62
C ASN A 84 -6.36 -5.02 15.03
N PRO A 85 -7.35 -5.48 15.79
CA PRO A 85 -8.36 -6.44 15.32
C PRO A 85 -9.22 -5.92 14.16
N ARG A 86 -9.29 -4.60 13.96
CA ARG A 86 -10.10 -3.96 12.92
C ARG A 86 -9.40 -3.89 11.57
N LEU A 87 -8.07 -4.08 11.53
CA LEU A 87 -7.30 -4.00 10.29
C LEU A 87 -7.86 -4.96 9.23
N GLN A 88 -8.22 -4.42 8.07
CA GLN A 88 -8.74 -5.19 6.94
C GLN A 88 -7.79 -5.15 5.74
N ILE A 89 -7.94 -6.09 4.82
CA ILE A 89 -7.33 -5.97 3.49
C ILE A 89 -8.31 -5.18 2.62
N GLU A 90 -7.91 -3.99 2.23
CA GLU A 90 -8.64 -3.17 1.27
C GLU A 90 -8.64 -3.84 -0.11
N GLY A 91 -7.46 -4.20 -0.55
CA GLY A 91 -7.30 -4.92 -1.80
C GLY A 91 -5.85 -5.10 -2.20
N VAL A 92 -5.66 -5.87 -3.27
CA VAL A 92 -4.36 -6.05 -3.93
C VAL A 92 -4.39 -5.35 -5.28
N LEU A 93 -3.41 -4.48 -5.51
CA LEU A 93 -3.24 -3.72 -6.75
C LEU A 93 -2.06 -4.27 -7.53
N LEU A 94 -2.29 -4.75 -8.75
CA LEU A 94 -1.20 -5.14 -9.65
C LEU A 94 -0.51 -3.90 -10.22
N THR A 95 0.80 -3.80 -9.99
CA THR A 95 1.63 -2.67 -10.45
C THR A 95 2.74 -3.14 -11.37
N MET A 96 3.29 -2.22 -12.19
CA MET A 96 4.30 -2.51 -13.20
C MET A 96 3.94 -3.70 -14.08
N PHE A 97 2.63 -3.88 -14.31
CA PHE A 97 2.08 -5.05 -14.96
C PHE A 97 2.36 -5.03 -16.47
N ASP A 98 2.90 -6.13 -16.98
CA ASP A 98 3.05 -6.38 -18.41
C ASP A 98 2.27 -7.63 -18.83
N GLY A 99 1.06 -7.42 -19.35
CA GLY A 99 0.16 -8.49 -19.78
C GLY A 99 0.65 -9.32 -20.97
N ARG A 100 1.82 -8.99 -21.56
CA ARG A 100 2.44 -9.79 -22.63
C ARG A 100 3.22 -10.97 -22.08
N THR A 101 3.55 -10.98 -20.79
CA THR A 101 4.32 -12.03 -20.16
C THR A 101 3.42 -13.07 -19.50
N ASN A 102 3.67 -14.36 -19.77
CA ASN A 102 2.93 -15.45 -19.14
C ASN A 102 3.08 -15.43 -17.62
N LEU A 103 4.27 -15.05 -17.13
CA LEU A 103 4.52 -14.96 -15.69
C LEU A 103 3.60 -13.96 -15.01
N ALA A 104 3.46 -12.75 -15.54
CA ALA A 104 2.58 -11.74 -14.94
C ALA A 104 1.12 -12.20 -14.94
N ILE A 105 0.68 -12.88 -16.00
CA ILE A 105 -0.68 -13.44 -16.08
C ILE A 105 -0.87 -14.54 -15.02
N GLN A 106 0.09 -15.45 -14.85
CA GLN A 106 0.04 -16.51 -13.85
C GLN A 106 0.00 -15.94 -12.42
N VAL A 107 0.89 -14.97 -12.12
CA VAL A 107 0.89 -14.28 -10.82
C VAL A 107 -0.46 -13.60 -10.56
N ALA A 108 -1.03 -12.91 -11.55
CA ALA A 108 -2.35 -12.28 -11.41
C ALA A 108 -3.47 -13.29 -11.13
N GLN A 109 -3.43 -14.46 -11.77
CA GLN A 109 -4.39 -15.55 -11.53
C GLN A 109 -4.26 -16.12 -10.11
N GLU A 110 -3.05 -16.38 -9.65
CA GLU A 110 -2.80 -16.86 -8.29
C GLU A 110 -3.25 -15.83 -7.23
N VAL A 111 -2.93 -14.54 -7.43
CA VAL A 111 -3.38 -13.48 -6.52
C VAL A 111 -4.91 -13.41 -6.46
N LYS A 112 -5.61 -13.53 -7.60
CA LYS A 112 -7.09 -13.56 -7.63
C LYS A 112 -7.65 -14.77 -6.89
N ARG A 113 -6.95 -15.91 -6.95
CA ARG A 113 -7.35 -17.14 -6.25
C ARG A 113 -7.19 -17.00 -4.73
N PHE A 114 -6.10 -16.38 -4.26
CA PHE A 114 -5.85 -16.18 -2.84
C PHE A 114 -6.67 -15.04 -2.22
N PHE A 115 -7.03 -14.03 -3.02
CA PHE A 115 -7.80 -12.85 -2.58
C PHE A 115 -9.08 -12.66 -3.40
N PRO A 116 -10.03 -13.59 -3.31
CA PRO A 116 -11.28 -13.52 -4.08
C PRO A 116 -12.03 -12.22 -3.74
N GLY A 117 -12.37 -11.46 -4.79
CA GLY A 117 -13.09 -10.18 -4.64
C GLY A 117 -12.26 -9.02 -4.05
N LYS A 118 -10.97 -9.23 -3.75
CA LYS A 118 -10.10 -8.19 -3.18
C LYS A 118 -9.02 -7.68 -4.15
N VAL A 119 -8.95 -8.21 -5.37
CA VAL A 119 -8.01 -7.70 -6.37
C VAL A 119 -8.68 -6.58 -7.15
N TYR A 120 -8.00 -5.43 -7.24
CA TYR A 120 -8.50 -4.31 -8.04
C TYR A 120 -8.61 -4.70 -9.51
N ALA A 121 -9.68 -4.24 -10.17
CA ALA A 121 -9.84 -4.43 -11.61
C ALA A 121 -8.83 -3.59 -12.39
N THR A 122 -8.53 -2.41 -11.88
CA THR A 122 -7.49 -1.52 -12.41
C THR A 122 -6.11 -2.12 -12.16
N VAL A 123 -5.25 -2.09 -13.18
CA VAL A 123 -3.83 -2.44 -13.08
C VAL A 123 -2.96 -1.25 -13.47
N ILE A 124 -1.85 -1.04 -12.77
CA ILE A 124 -0.89 0.00 -13.14
C ILE A 124 0.15 -0.59 -14.08
N PRO A 125 0.20 -0.16 -15.35
CA PRO A 125 1.14 -0.70 -16.32
C PRO A 125 2.57 -0.23 -16.05
N ARG A 126 3.55 -0.99 -16.53
CA ARG A 126 4.92 -0.48 -16.63
C ARG A 126 4.95 0.73 -17.56
N ASN A 127 5.37 1.89 -17.07
CA ASN A 127 5.37 3.14 -17.81
C ASN A 127 6.53 4.03 -17.37
N ILE A 128 7.38 4.45 -18.33
CA ILE A 128 8.57 5.28 -18.07
C ILE A 128 8.18 6.64 -17.47
N ARG A 129 7.06 7.23 -17.88
CA ARG A 129 6.61 8.53 -17.35
C ARG A 129 6.34 8.49 -15.85
N LEU A 130 5.88 7.34 -15.32
CA LEU A 130 5.72 7.15 -13.87
C LEU A 130 7.06 7.16 -13.12
N SER A 131 8.14 6.69 -13.75
CA SER A 131 9.49 6.72 -13.17
C SER A 131 10.15 8.09 -13.30
N GLU A 132 9.79 8.87 -14.31
CA GLU A 132 10.34 10.23 -14.55
C GLU A 132 9.70 11.28 -13.63
N ALA A 133 8.38 11.21 -13.42
CA ALA A 133 7.63 12.22 -12.67
C ALA A 133 8.23 12.57 -11.29
N PRO A 134 8.69 11.60 -10.46
CA PRO A 134 9.32 11.88 -9.18
C PRO A 134 10.61 12.70 -9.29
N SER A 135 11.41 12.50 -10.35
CA SER A 135 12.65 13.27 -10.57
C SER A 135 12.38 14.74 -10.86
N HIS A 136 11.15 15.06 -11.27
CA HIS A 136 10.68 16.43 -11.48
C HIS A 136 9.86 16.97 -10.28
N GLY A 137 9.75 16.23 -9.19
CA GLY A 137 8.95 16.59 -8.02
C GLY A 137 7.46 16.80 -8.33
N LYS A 138 6.92 16.10 -9.34
CA LYS A 138 5.54 16.26 -9.78
C LYS A 138 4.78 14.92 -9.71
N PRO A 139 3.50 14.95 -9.33
CA PRO A 139 2.64 13.78 -9.52
C PRO A 139 2.44 13.54 -11.01
N ILE A 140 2.19 12.29 -11.40
CA ILE A 140 2.03 11.91 -12.81
C ILE A 140 0.93 12.71 -13.53
N THR A 141 -0.13 13.04 -12.82
CA THR A 141 -1.26 13.84 -13.35
C THR A 141 -0.89 15.28 -13.70
N ALA A 142 0.18 15.83 -13.08
CA ALA A 142 0.72 17.15 -13.36
C ALA A 142 1.95 17.08 -14.31
N TYR A 143 2.63 15.92 -14.36
CA TYR A 143 3.79 15.71 -15.21
C TYR A 143 3.38 15.36 -16.66
N ASP A 144 2.55 14.31 -16.81
CA ASP A 144 2.04 13.85 -18.12
C ASP A 144 0.65 13.22 -17.93
N ARG A 145 -0.39 14.06 -17.98
CA ARG A 145 -1.78 13.65 -17.77
C ARG A 145 -2.32 12.68 -18.83
N GLY A 146 -1.76 12.73 -20.03
CA GLY A 146 -2.20 11.91 -21.18
C GLY A 146 -1.50 10.54 -21.26
N CYS A 147 -0.55 10.25 -20.40
CA CYS A 147 0.12 8.96 -20.44
C CYS A 147 -0.73 7.85 -19.81
N ARG A 148 -0.53 6.61 -20.27
CA ARG A 148 -1.24 5.43 -19.75
C ARG A 148 -1.09 5.25 -18.23
N GLY A 149 0.03 5.68 -17.66
CA GLY A 149 0.25 5.64 -16.21
C GLY A 149 -0.69 6.58 -15.47
N ALA A 150 -0.88 7.82 -15.95
CA ALA A 150 -1.81 8.78 -15.36
C ALA A 150 -3.26 8.30 -15.46
N GLU A 151 -3.66 7.81 -16.62
CA GLU A 151 -5.00 7.25 -16.85
C GLU A 151 -5.28 6.08 -15.88
N ALA A 152 -4.30 5.18 -15.70
CA ALA A 152 -4.44 4.05 -14.78
C ALA A 152 -4.58 4.48 -13.33
N TYR A 153 -3.80 5.47 -12.86
CA TYR A 153 -3.95 6.00 -11.50
C TYR A 153 -5.28 6.74 -11.29
N LEU A 154 -5.78 7.46 -12.28
CA LEU A 154 -7.12 8.07 -12.20
C LEU A 154 -8.23 7.01 -12.15
N ALA A 155 -8.10 5.95 -12.95
CA ALA A 155 -9.03 4.81 -12.91
C ALA A 155 -9.00 4.11 -11.54
N LEU A 156 -7.80 3.90 -10.97
CA LEU A 156 -7.62 3.36 -9.63
C LEU A 156 -8.30 4.23 -8.56
N ALA A 157 -8.09 5.55 -8.61
CA ALA A 157 -8.72 6.47 -7.67
C ALA A 157 -10.26 6.38 -7.73
N ASN A 158 -10.83 6.32 -8.93
CA ASN A 158 -12.27 6.15 -9.11
C ASN A 158 -12.76 4.78 -8.60
N GLU A 159 -12.00 3.70 -8.84
CA GLU A 159 -12.36 2.37 -8.32
C GLU A 159 -12.29 2.33 -6.80
N PHE A 160 -11.24 2.92 -6.20
CA PHE A 160 -11.08 3.03 -4.75
C PHE A 160 -12.25 3.78 -4.11
N LEU A 161 -12.58 4.97 -4.63
CA LEU A 161 -13.69 5.76 -4.11
C LEU A 161 -15.03 5.01 -4.17
N LYS A 162 -15.31 4.33 -5.29
CA LYS A 162 -16.55 3.53 -5.43
C LYS A 162 -16.64 2.35 -4.46
N LYS A 163 -15.51 1.81 -4.01
CA LYS A 163 -15.49 0.71 -3.04
C LYS A 163 -15.66 1.18 -1.60
N ASN A 164 -15.35 2.45 -1.34
CA ASN A 164 -15.32 3.03 0.00
C ASN A 164 -16.40 4.10 0.23
N THR A 165 -17.32 4.24 -0.71
CA THR A 165 -18.55 5.03 -0.56
C THR A 165 -19.73 4.10 -0.33
#